data_876ce79a3d8aaa5fa0702bf1c6a4541a
#
_entry.id   876ce79a3d8aaa5fa0702bf1c6a4541a
#
_cell.length_a   1.000
_cell.length_b   1.000
_cell.length_c   1.000
_cell.angle_alpha   90.00
_cell.angle_beta   90.00
_cell.angle_gamma   90.00
#
_symmetry.space_group_name_H-M   'P 1'
#
loop_
_entity.id
_entity.type
_entity.pdbx_description
1 polymer ?
#
loop_
_entity_poly.entity_id
_entity_poly.type
_entity_poly.pdbx_seq_one_letter_code
_entity_poly.pdbx_strand_id
1 'polypeptide(L)'
;MPAPARRVLDAVMAVLGIALAALGAWTALKLGPSGEAHFSATSKATGAIVVEPDVLNALNVPVRVTATRDDGGAVWLAAAPSTDARAVLARSAVSTVSGVHYPAGTLDLRASGAGALPDISAADVWRLFANGAGSTELVVDQGRGPETAVVTSGDTTALTDLTMTLTWANRSWFFEALTAVVIGAIIAAFALIDLSHSRHMARRIKALRARRSRVKA
;
A
#
# COMPACT_ATOMS: atom_id res chain seq x y z
N MET A 1 -16.91 -33.70 -21.08
CA MET A 1 -16.08 -32.70 -21.80
C MET A 1 -15.12 -33.43 -22.72
N PRO A 2 -14.89 -32.99 -23.95
CA PRO A 2 -13.89 -33.58 -24.83
C PRO A 2 -12.47 -33.42 -24.23
N ALA A 3 -11.65 -34.43 -24.38
CA ALA A 3 -10.30 -34.50 -23.78
C ALA A 3 -9.39 -33.26 -24.03
N PRO A 4 -9.45 -32.54 -25.17
CA PRO A 4 -8.67 -31.34 -25.37
C PRO A 4 -9.16 -30.16 -24.51
N ALA A 5 -10.48 -29.99 -24.33
CA ALA A 5 -11.05 -28.90 -23.55
C ALA A 5 -10.65 -29.02 -22.05
N ARG A 6 -10.63 -30.24 -21.50
CA ARG A 6 -10.20 -30.49 -20.13
C ARG A 6 -8.73 -30.06 -19.92
N ARG A 7 -7.84 -30.41 -20.85
CA ARG A 7 -6.41 -30.03 -20.74
C ARG A 7 -6.20 -28.52 -20.80
N VAL A 8 -6.98 -27.83 -21.60
CA VAL A 8 -6.94 -26.35 -21.66
C VAL A 8 -7.38 -25.77 -20.32
N LEU A 9 -8.46 -26.30 -19.75
CA LEU A 9 -8.95 -25.87 -18.44
C LEU A 9 -7.91 -26.11 -17.35
N ASP A 10 -7.30 -27.32 -17.30
CA ASP A 10 -6.26 -27.65 -16.31
C ASP A 10 -5.04 -26.72 -16.43
N ALA A 11 -4.62 -26.41 -17.65
CA ALA A 11 -3.52 -25.47 -17.91
C ALA A 11 -3.86 -24.05 -17.46
N VAL A 12 -5.07 -23.56 -17.73
CA VAL A 12 -5.55 -22.26 -17.27
C VAL A 12 -5.60 -22.21 -15.75
N MET A 13 -6.14 -23.25 -15.10
CA MET A 13 -6.21 -23.32 -13.64
C MET A 13 -4.80 -23.36 -13.01
N ALA A 14 -3.85 -24.07 -13.61
CA ALA A 14 -2.46 -24.08 -13.14
C ALA A 14 -1.84 -22.67 -13.20
N VAL A 15 -2.02 -21.95 -14.31
CA VAL A 15 -1.51 -20.58 -14.48
C VAL A 15 -2.16 -19.64 -13.46
N LEU A 16 -3.47 -19.71 -13.29
CA LEU A 16 -4.19 -18.88 -12.32
C LEU A 16 -3.76 -19.16 -10.87
N GLY A 17 -3.58 -20.44 -10.52
CA GLY A 17 -3.11 -20.84 -9.19
C GLY A 17 -1.69 -20.32 -8.93
N ILE A 18 -0.78 -20.45 -9.89
CA ILE A 18 0.59 -19.93 -9.77
C ILE A 18 0.57 -18.40 -9.66
N ALA A 19 -0.22 -17.71 -10.47
CA ALA A 19 -0.33 -16.25 -10.44
C ALA A 19 -0.87 -15.77 -9.08
N LEU A 20 -1.91 -16.42 -8.55
CA LEU A 20 -2.47 -16.10 -7.24
C LEU A 20 -1.44 -16.33 -6.12
N ALA A 21 -0.72 -17.46 -6.14
CA ALA A 21 0.31 -17.75 -5.16
C ALA A 21 1.47 -16.73 -5.23
N ALA A 22 1.91 -16.36 -6.43
CA ALA A 22 2.96 -15.39 -6.63
C ALA A 22 2.55 -13.98 -6.15
N LEU A 23 1.32 -13.56 -6.46
CA LEU A 23 0.78 -12.27 -6.01
C LEU A 23 0.65 -12.24 -4.48
N GLY A 24 0.11 -13.30 -3.88
CA GLY A 24 0.02 -13.42 -2.42
C GLY A 24 1.38 -13.38 -1.75
N ALA A 25 2.36 -14.11 -2.26
CA ALA A 25 3.73 -14.12 -1.73
C ALA A 25 4.38 -12.72 -1.83
N TRP A 26 4.24 -12.06 -2.97
CA TRP A 26 4.76 -10.73 -3.16
C TRP A 26 4.12 -9.71 -2.21
N THR A 27 2.79 -9.75 -2.04
CA THR A 27 2.07 -8.89 -1.08
C THR A 27 2.50 -9.17 0.35
N ALA A 28 2.62 -10.45 0.75
CA ALA A 28 3.08 -10.82 2.09
C ALA A 28 4.50 -10.33 2.38
N LEU A 29 5.40 -10.40 1.39
CA LEU A 29 6.77 -9.88 1.52
C LEU A 29 6.81 -8.36 1.65
N LYS A 30 5.92 -7.64 0.96
CA LYS A 30 5.84 -6.18 1.02
C LYS A 30 5.26 -5.68 2.34
N LEU A 31 4.22 -6.32 2.86
CA LEU A 31 3.56 -5.94 4.10
C LEU A 31 4.33 -6.38 5.36
N GLY A 32 5.12 -7.45 5.25
CA GLY A 32 5.77 -8.06 6.41
C GLY A 32 4.78 -8.67 7.41
N PRO A 33 5.27 -9.31 8.49
CA PRO A 33 4.43 -9.95 9.52
C PRO A 33 3.56 -8.98 10.32
N SER A 34 3.92 -7.70 10.37
CA SER A 34 3.14 -6.63 11.00
C SER A 34 1.95 -6.19 10.15
N GLY A 35 1.95 -6.50 8.84
CA GLY A 35 0.94 -6.06 7.90
C GLY A 35 0.99 -4.55 7.65
N GLU A 36 2.18 -3.96 7.58
CA GLU A 36 2.37 -2.53 7.41
C GLU A 36 2.49 -2.14 5.95
N ALA A 37 1.71 -1.14 5.55
CA ALA A 37 1.82 -0.49 4.25
C ALA A 37 2.41 0.91 4.44
N HIS A 38 3.56 1.16 3.81
CA HIS A 38 4.31 2.42 3.92
C HIS A 38 4.24 3.19 2.61
N PHE A 39 3.94 4.49 2.71
CA PHE A 39 3.94 5.40 1.58
C PHE A 39 4.67 6.68 1.99
N SER A 40 5.61 7.12 1.19
CA SER A 40 6.45 8.27 1.52
C SER A 40 6.50 9.29 0.39
N ALA A 41 6.74 10.54 0.77
CA ALA A 41 7.09 11.61 -0.14
C ALA A 41 8.11 12.52 0.52
N THR A 42 9.06 12.99 -0.26
CA THR A 42 10.00 14.05 0.15
C THR A 42 9.54 15.36 -0.46
N SER A 43 9.33 16.35 0.38
CA SER A 43 8.95 17.70 -0.04
C SER A 43 10.12 18.64 0.13
N LYS A 44 10.29 19.50 -0.87
CA LYS A 44 11.20 20.68 -0.83
C LYS A 44 10.42 21.99 -0.70
N ALA A 45 9.15 21.90 -0.33
CA ALA A 45 8.27 23.05 -0.27
C ALA A 45 8.56 23.92 0.95
N THR A 46 8.45 25.22 0.74
CA THR A 46 8.36 26.21 1.83
C THR A 46 6.92 26.23 2.31
N GLY A 47 6.66 25.94 3.58
CA GLY A 47 5.32 25.99 4.14
C GLY A 47 4.93 24.73 4.91
N ALA A 48 3.72 24.23 4.72
CA ALA A 48 3.24 23.04 5.39
C ALA A 48 2.92 21.91 4.39
N ILE A 49 3.03 20.66 4.85
CA ILE A 49 2.45 19.51 4.15
C ILE A 49 1.13 19.19 4.82
N VAL A 50 0.10 19.01 4.01
CA VAL A 50 -1.27 18.74 4.46
C VAL A 50 -1.71 17.37 3.97
N VAL A 51 -2.21 16.53 4.86
CA VAL A 51 -2.80 15.24 4.52
C VAL A 51 -4.30 15.33 4.76
N GLU A 52 -5.06 15.24 3.69
CA GLU A 52 -6.53 15.35 3.74
C GLU A 52 -7.17 14.08 4.30
N PRO A 53 -8.41 14.17 4.83
CA PRO A 53 -9.12 13.02 5.42
C PRO A 53 -9.27 11.84 4.47
N ASP A 54 -9.48 12.09 3.19
CA ASP A 54 -9.66 11.04 2.18
C ASP A 54 -8.43 10.14 2.07
N VAL A 55 -7.24 10.72 2.24
CA VAL A 55 -5.98 9.98 2.26
C VAL A 55 -5.79 9.29 3.60
N LEU A 56 -6.02 10.00 4.73
CA LEU A 56 -5.87 9.42 6.07
C LEU A 56 -6.81 8.23 6.28
N ASN A 57 -8.03 8.28 5.71
CA ASN A 57 -9.05 7.24 5.81
C ASN A 57 -9.00 6.18 4.70
N ALA A 58 -8.05 6.25 3.79
CA ALA A 58 -8.03 5.40 2.59
C ALA A 58 -8.19 3.89 2.91
N LEU A 59 -7.70 3.44 4.05
CA LEU A 59 -7.72 2.03 4.45
C LEU A 59 -8.58 1.73 5.69
N ASN A 60 -9.32 2.72 6.19
CA ASN A 60 -10.23 2.60 7.35
C ASN A 60 -9.58 1.96 8.60
N VAL A 61 -8.31 2.25 8.82
CA VAL A 61 -7.53 1.89 10.01
C VAL A 61 -6.73 3.11 10.45
N PRO A 62 -6.33 3.20 11.73
CA PRO A 62 -5.47 4.28 12.21
C PRO A 62 -4.21 4.41 11.36
N VAL A 63 -3.83 5.65 11.07
CA VAL A 63 -2.63 5.96 10.30
C VAL A 63 -1.58 6.58 11.20
N ARG A 64 -0.36 6.06 11.11
CA ARG A 64 0.82 6.69 11.69
C ARG A 64 1.42 7.62 10.64
N VAL A 65 1.49 8.88 10.98
CA VAL A 65 2.16 9.91 10.20
C VAL A 65 3.51 10.16 10.83
N THR A 66 4.58 9.91 10.10
CA THR A 66 5.96 10.19 10.52
C THR A 66 6.54 11.26 9.63
N ALA A 67 7.19 12.24 10.21
CA ALA A 67 7.89 13.28 9.49
C ALA A 67 9.35 13.35 9.95
N THR A 68 10.28 13.35 9.00
CA THR A 68 11.73 13.32 9.26
C THR A 68 12.43 14.37 8.41
N ARG A 69 13.35 15.11 9.04
CA ARG A 69 14.23 16.07 8.39
C ARG A 69 15.67 15.61 8.47
N ASP A 70 16.35 15.55 7.35
CA ASP A 70 17.73 15.09 7.26
C ASP A 70 18.72 16.09 7.89
N ASP A 71 18.34 17.37 7.97
CA ASP A 71 19.14 18.43 8.60
C ASP A 71 19.04 18.44 10.14
N GLY A 72 18.22 17.56 10.73
CA GLY A 72 18.00 17.50 12.18
C GLY A 72 17.17 18.65 12.74
N GLY A 73 16.59 19.50 11.89
CA GLY A 73 15.80 20.66 12.29
C GLY A 73 14.50 20.27 12.98
N ALA A 74 13.84 21.25 13.62
CA ALA A 74 12.58 21.05 14.29
C ALA A 74 11.47 20.60 13.31
N VAL A 75 10.67 19.63 13.72
CA VAL A 75 9.47 19.15 13.02
C VAL A 75 8.30 19.24 13.96
N TRP A 76 7.20 19.79 13.48
CA TRP A 76 5.93 19.86 14.17
C TRP A 76 4.84 19.20 13.34
N LEU A 77 4.07 18.35 13.98
CA LEU A 77 3.01 17.55 13.37
C LEU A 77 1.75 17.67 14.21
N ALA A 78 0.63 17.98 13.58
CA ALA A 78 -0.64 18.11 14.29
C ALA A 78 -1.81 17.58 13.45
N ALA A 79 -2.92 17.30 14.14
CA ALA A 79 -4.18 16.95 13.51
C ALA A 79 -5.33 17.75 14.13
N ALA A 80 -6.22 18.20 13.26
CA ALA A 80 -7.41 18.95 13.63
C ALA A 80 -8.61 18.58 12.73
N PRO A 81 -9.84 18.95 13.10
CA PRO A 81 -10.97 18.88 12.20
C PRO A 81 -10.65 19.62 10.89
N SER A 82 -11.02 19.04 9.75
CA SER A 82 -10.63 19.55 8.44
C SER A 82 -11.07 20.97 8.17
N THR A 83 -12.21 21.39 8.72
CA THR A 83 -12.70 22.78 8.62
C THR A 83 -11.77 23.76 9.30
N ASP A 84 -11.28 23.41 10.47
CA ASP A 84 -10.46 24.25 11.32
C ASP A 84 -9.03 24.34 10.76
N ALA A 85 -8.45 23.19 10.37
CA ALA A 85 -7.16 23.14 9.71
C ALA A 85 -7.14 23.99 8.42
N ARG A 86 -8.19 23.90 7.59
CA ARG A 86 -8.32 24.71 6.37
C ARG A 86 -8.48 26.19 6.66
N ALA A 87 -9.19 26.55 7.73
CA ALA A 87 -9.34 27.96 8.12
C ALA A 87 -8.00 28.59 8.53
N VAL A 88 -7.20 27.86 9.31
CA VAL A 88 -5.85 28.31 9.72
C VAL A 88 -4.89 28.40 8.53
N LEU A 89 -4.96 27.47 7.58
CA LEU A 89 -4.04 27.40 6.45
C LEU A 89 -4.48 28.18 5.22
N ALA A 90 -5.65 28.80 5.21
CA ALA A 90 -6.45 29.24 4.05
C ALA A 90 -5.73 29.97 2.91
N ARG A 91 -4.60 30.64 3.15
CA ARG A 91 -3.82 31.37 2.13
C ARG A 91 -2.36 30.96 2.07
N SER A 92 -1.95 30.09 2.96
CA SER A 92 -0.56 29.65 3.08
C SER A 92 -0.11 28.82 1.88
N ALA A 93 1.16 28.89 1.57
CA ALA A 93 1.77 27.92 0.66
C ALA A 93 1.79 26.54 1.33
N VAL A 94 1.09 25.57 0.74
CA VAL A 94 0.99 24.22 1.27
C VAL A 94 1.20 23.18 0.16
N SER A 95 1.73 22.03 0.54
CA SER A 95 1.80 20.84 -0.30
C SER A 95 0.78 19.82 0.21
N THR A 96 -0.30 19.60 -0.52
CA THR A 96 -1.36 18.67 -0.14
C THR A 96 -1.05 17.29 -0.71
N VAL A 97 -1.15 16.26 0.15
CA VAL A 97 -1.13 14.86 -0.30
C VAL A 97 -2.45 14.56 -0.98
N SER A 98 -2.40 14.29 -2.28
CA SER A 98 -3.58 14.08 -3.13
C SER A 98 -3.83 12.62 -3.49
N GLY A 99 -2.92 11.71 -3.17
CA GLY A 99 -3.06 10.29 -3.47
C GLY A 99 -1.91 9.43 -2.98
N VAL A 100 -2.13 8.12 -3.03
CA VAL A 100 -1.15 7.09 -2.72
C VAL A 100 -0.94 6.20 -3.94
N HIS A 101 0.31 5.88 -4.27
CA HIS A 101 0.66 4.98 -5.37
C HIS A 101 1.14 3.64 -4.84
N TYR A 102 0.30 2.64 -5.00
CA TYR A 102 0.67 1.25 -4.82
C TYR A 102 0.96 0.62 -6.19
N PRO A 103 2.04 -0.12 -6.41
CA PRO A 103 2.97 -0.69 -5.42
C PRO A 103 4.25 0.13 -5.17
N ALA A 104 4.36 1.33 -5.72
CA ALA A 104 5.57 2.14 -5.62
C ALA A 104 5.87 2.61 -4.18
N GLY A 105 4.85 2.69 -3.30
CA GLY A 105 5.01 3.17 -1.94
C GLY A 105 5.26 4.68 -1.88
N THR A 106 4.71 5.43 -2.84
CA THR A 106 4.89 6.89 -2.93
C THR A 106 3.59 7.65 -2.72
N LEU A 107 3.71 8.89 -2.27
CA LEU A 107 2.63 9.85 -2.12
C LEU A 107 2.71 10.91 -3.20
N ASP A 108 1.57 11.33 -3.73
CA ASP A 108 1.47 12.48 -4.61
C ASP A 108 1.34 13.76 -3.81
N LEU A 109 2.21 14.72 -4.10
CA LEU A 109 2.16 16.06 -3.52
C LEU A 109 1.69 17.07 -4.56
N ARG A 110 0.70 17.86 -4.19
CA ARG A 110 0.20 18.99 -4.99
C ARG A 110 0.40 20.28 -4.24
N ALA A 111 1.25 21.16 -4.76
CA ALA A 111 1.46 22.48 -4.20
C ALA A 111 0.27 23.40 -4.49
N SER A 112 -0.11 24.21 -3.50
CA SER A 112 -1.16 25.22 -3.62
C SER A 112 -0.89 26.39 -2.66
N GLY A 113 -1.55 27.53 -2.91
CA GLY A 113 -1.34 28.74 -2.13
C GLY A 113 0.01 29.41 -2.41
N ALA A 114 0.18 30.62 -1.91
CA ALA A 114 1.40 31.43 -2.08
C ALA A 114 1.71 32.31 -0.85
N GLY A 115 0.85 32.30 0.15
CA GLY A 115 1.03 33.09 1.37
C GLY A 115 2.06 32.49 2.32
N ALA A 116 2.65 33.34 3.15
CA ALA A 116 3.48 32.86 4.25
C ALA A 116 2.65 32.02 5.22
N LEU A 117 3.26 30.98 5.77
CA LEU A 117 2.63 30.19 6.82
C LEU A 117 2.60 31.03 8.11
N PRO A 118 1.42 31.24 8.73
CA PRO A 118 1.36 31.85 10.05
C PRO A 118 1.97 30.93 11.12
N ASP A 119 2.19 31.44 12.32
CA ASP A 119 2.50 30.56 13.45
C ASP A 119 1.27 29.73 13.80
N ILE A 120 1.17 28.56 13.16
CA ILE A 120 0.04 27.67 13.33
C ILE A 120 0.08 26.90 14.65
N SER A 121 1.24 26.81 15.31
CA SER A 121 1.40 26.11 16.58
C SER A 121 0.71 26.82 17.73
N ALA A 122 0.49 28.13 17.61
CA ALA A 122 -0.23 28.94 18.59
C ALA A 122 -1.77 28.84 18.46
N ALA A 123 -2.30 28.22 17.41
CA ALA A 123 -3.75 28.08 17.20
C ALA A 123 -4.34 26.98 18.11
N ASP A 124 -5.40 27.28 18.82
CA ASP A 124 -6.10 26.35 19.71
C ASP A 124 -7.13 25.49 18.96
N VAL A 125 -6.74 24.96 17.81
CA VAL A 125 -7.59 24.08 16.98
C VAL A 125 -7.08 22.65 16.90
N TRP A 126 -5.83 22.46 17.32
CA TRP A 126 -5.14 21.18 17.19
C TRP A 126 -5.53 20.23 18.30
N ARG A 127 -6.16 19.13 17.93
CA ARG A 127 -6.58 18.11 18.89
C ARG A 127 -5.47 17.16 19.28
N LEU A 128 -4.58 16.91 18.33
CA LEU A 128 -3.38 16.11 18.49
C LEU A 128 -2.20 16.89 17.96
N PHE A 129 -1.08 16.86 18.66
CA PHE A 129 0.17 17.41 18.14
C PHE A 129 1.37 16.68 18.73
N ALA A 130 2.44 16.67 17.99
CA ALA A 130 3.75 16.18 18.39
C ALA A 130 4.84 17.08 17.79
N ASN A 131 5.93 17.23 18.50
CA ASN A 131 7.10 17.96 18.01
C ASN A 131 8.37 17.17 18.33
N GLY A 132 9.41 17.38 17.53
CA GLY A 132 10.69 16.73 17.71
C GLY A 132 11.80 17.40 16.91
N ALA A 133 13.04 17.12 17.29
CA ALA A 133 14.22 17.48 16.52
C ALA A 133 14.55 16.34 15.57
N GLY A 134 14.67 16.65 14.29
CA GLY A 134 14.96 15.68 13.23
C GLY A 134 13.82 14.75 12.85
N SER A 135 12.99 14.31 13.80
CA SER A 135 11.85 13.43 13.51
C SER A 135 10.75 13.55 14.55
N THR A 136 9.50 13.34 14.11
CA THR A 136 8.35 13.20 15.00
C THR A 136 7.32 12.28 14.38
N GLU A 137 6.44 11.71 15.21
CA GLU A 137 5.34 10.86 14.74
C GLU A 137 4.03 11.18 15.46
N LEU A 138 2.92 10.93 14.78
CA LEU A 138 1.58 11.08 15.30
C LEU A 138 0.69 9.97 14.76
N VAL A 139 -0.13 9.36 15.63
CA VAL A 139 -1.15 8.40 15.20
C VAL A 139 -2.48 9.12 15.12
N VAL A 140 -3.09 9.11 13.95
CA VAL A 140 -4.40 9.71 13.69
C VAL A 140 -5.43 8.60 13.54
N ASP A 141 -6.42 8.63 14.44
CA ASP A 141 -7.57 7.73 14.41
C ASP A 141 -8.81 8.52 13.97
N GLN A 142 -9.36 8.13 12.82
CA GLN A 142 -10.51 8.80 12.20
C GLN A 142 -11.87 8.50 12.87
N GLY A 143 -11.89 7.76 13.95
CA GLY A 143 -13.13 7.39 14.65
C GLY A 143 -13.94 8.58 15.20
N ARG A 144 -13.38 9.78 15.24
CA ARG A 144 -14.01 11.01 15.76
C ARG A 144 -14.49 11.99 14.70
N GLY A 145 -14.35 11.67 13.42
CA GLY A 145 -14.72 12.52 12.28
C GLY A 145 -13.53 12.83 11.37
N PRO A 146 -13.77 13.52 10.25
CA PRO A 146 -12.73 13.79 9.28
C PRO A 146 -11.69 14.77 9.84
N GLU A 147 -10.47 14.27 10.04
CA GLU A 147 -9.31 15.05 10.49
C GLU A 147 -8.36 15.31 9.32
N THR A 148 -7.64 16.41 9.40
CA THR A 148 -6.54 16.79 8.51
C THR A 148 -5.27 16.79 9.33
N ALA A 149 -4.23 16.10 8.87
CA ALA A 149 -2.91 16.17 9.46
C ALA A 149 -2.06 17.24 8.76
N VAL A 150 -1.29 17.98 9.54
CA VAL A 150 -0.45 19.08 9.06
C VAL A 150 0.96 18.89 9.60
N VAL A 151 1.94 18.97 8.72
CA VAL A 151 3.37 18.88 9.04
C VAL A 151 4.03 20.22 8.69
N THR A 152 4.80 20.76 9.61
CA THR A 152 5.60 21.97 9.41
C THR A 152 6.89 21.93 10.22
N SER A 153 7.78 22.88 9.99
CA SER A 153 8.98 23.04 10.80
C SER A 153 8.73 23.52 12.24
N GLY A 154 7.50 23.91 12.56
CA GLY A 154 7.20 24.48 13.88
C GLY A 154 7.73 25.89 14.10
N ASP A 155 8.53 26.39 13.19
CA ASP A 155 9.05 27.74 13.08
C ASP A 155 8.81 28.28 11.66
N THR A 156 9.21 29.50 11.37
CA THR A 156 9.05 30.10 10.04
C THR A 156 10.13 29.65 9.04
N THR A 157 10.93 28.65 9.38
CA THR A 157 11.97 28.13 8.48
C THR A 157 11.37 27.26 7.38
N ALA A 158 11.99 27.28 6.21
CA ALA A 158 11.55 26.44 5.10
C ALA A 158 11.68 24.95 5.47
N LEU A 159 10.66 24.17 5.10
CA LEU A 159 10.74 22.71 5.14
C LEU A 159 11.62 22.24 3.98
N THR A 160 12.94 22.29 4.15
CA THR A 160 13.85 21.68 3.19
C THR A 160 14.08 20.23 3.57
N ASP A 161 13.99 19.36 2.55
CA ASP A 161 14.30 17.92 2.69
C ASP A 161 13.50 17.20 3.79
N LEU A 162 12.21 17.54 3.93
CA LEU A 162 11.30 16.83 4.80
C LEU A 162 10.78 15.58 4.08
N THR A 163 11.02 14.43 4.66
CA THR A 163 10.39 13.17 4.26
C THR A 163 9.21 12.88 5.17
N MET A 164 8.03 12.77 4.58
CA MET A 164 6.82 12.33 5.28
C MET A 164 6.49 10.90 4.88
N THR A 165 6.16 10.08 5.87
CA THR A 165 5.73 8.70 5.68
C THR A 165 4.38 8.47 6.35
N LEU A 166 3.42 7.93 5.58
CA LEU A 166 2.16 7.41 6.09
C LEU A 166 2.27 5.90 6.22
N THR A 167 1.97 5.38 7.40
CA THR A 167 2.00 3.95 7.68
C THR A 167 0.64 3.50 8.17
N TRP A 168 0.02 2.59 7.43
CA TRP A 168 -1.18 1.86 7.88
C TRP A 168 -0.76 0.47 8.29
N ALA A 169 -1.22 0.01 9.45
CA ALA A 169 -0.89 -1.31 9.97
C ALA A 169 -2.18 -2.10 10.22
N ASN A 170 -2.30 -3.23 9.53
CA ASN A 170 -3.34 -4.21 9.81
C ASN A 170 -2.79 -5.62 9.60
N ARG A 171 -2.59 -6.31 10.69
CA ARG A 171 -2.01 -7.65 10.68
C ARG A 171 -2.81 -8.66 9.86
N SER A 172 -4.12 -8.44 9.69
CA SER A 172 -4.96 -9.34 8.88
C SER A 172 -4.52 -9.38 7.41
N TRP A 173 -4.03 -8.27 6.88
CA TRP A 173 -3.58 -8.20 5.48
C TRP A 173 -2.44 -9.18 5.16
N PHE A 174 -1.51 -9.36 6.11
CA PHE A 174 -0.46 -10.37 5.96
C PHE A 174 -1.04 -11.79 5.89
N PHE A 175 -1.99 -12.12 6.77
CA PHE A 175 -2.61 -13.44 6.79
C PHE A 175 -3.51 -13.68 5.57
N GLU A 176 -4.19 -12.67 5.08
CA GLU A 176 -4.97 -12.72 3.84
C GLU A 176 -4.06 -13.01 2.64
N ALA A 177 -2.91 -12.30 2.56
CA ALA A 177 -1.91 -12.55 1.53
C ALA A 177 -1.35 -13.98 1.63
N LEU A 178 -1.05 -14.48 2.83
CA LEU A 178 -0.59 -15.86 3.06
C LEU A 178 -1.66 -16.88 2.67
N THR A 179 -2.93 -16.60 2.95
CA THR A 179 -4.06 -17.43 2.54
C THR A 179 -4.15 -17.53 1.02
N ALA A 180 -3.95 -16.43 0.31
CA ALA A 180 -3.89 -16.42 -1.15
C ALA A 180 -2.75 -17.30 -1.69
N VAL A 181 -1.57 -17.30 -1.04
CA VAL A 181 -0.47 -18.21 -1.37
C VAL A 181 -0.90 -19.67 -1.26
N VAL A 182 -1.50 -20.04 -0.13
CA VAL A 182 -1.91 -21.44 0.14
C VAL A 182 -2.98 -21.89 -0.87
N ILE A 183 -4.01 -21.08 -1.08
CA ILE A 183 -5.09 -21.38 -2.04
C ILE A 183 -4.52 -21.51 -3.46
N GLY A 184 -3.68 -20.56 -3.87
CA GLY A 184 -3.05 -20.58 -5.18
C GLY A 184 -2.17 -21.81 -5.40
N ALA A 185 -1.38 -22.18 -4.40
CA ALA A 185 -0.55 -23.40 -4.44
C ALA A 185 -1.39 -24.69 -4.54
N ILE A 186 -2.50 -24.77 -3.81
CA ILE A 186 -3.42 -25.91 -3.87
C ILE A 186 -4.04 -26.04 -5.26
N ILE A 187 -4.57 -24.95 -5.82
CA ILE A 187 -5.16 -24.92 -7.17
C ILE A 187 -4.11 -25.36 -8.21
N ALA A 188 -2.91 -24.78 -8.16
CA ALA A 188 -1.83 -25.12 -9.07
C ALA A 188 -1.43 -26.60 -8.97
N ALA A 189 -1.30 -27.13 -7.75
CA ALA A 189 -0.95 -28.53 -7.52
C ALA A 189 -1.98 -29.48 -8.10
N PHE A 190 -3.27 -29.28 -7.84
CA PHE A 190 -4.33 -30.12 -8.40
C PHE A 190 -4.35 -30.05 -9.94
N ALA A 191 -4.26 -28.88 -10.53
CA ALA A 191 -4.24 -28.71 -11.97
C ALA A 191 -3.02 -29.39 -12.63
N LEU A 192 -1.83 -29.28 -12.01
CA LEU A 192 -0.60 -29.93 -12.50
C LEU A 192 -0.66 -31.46 -12.38
N ILE A 193 -1.23 -31.99 -11.30
CA ILE A 193 -1.43 -33.43 -11.11
C ILE A 193 -2.35 -33.97 -12.22
N ASP A 194 -3.49 -33.33 -12.47
CA ASP A 194 -4.45 -33.77 -13.50
C ASP A 194 -3.84 -33.68 -14.91
N LEU A 195 -3.10 -32.62 -15.18
CA LEU A 195 -2.35 -32.45 -16.44
C LEU A 195 -1.29 -33.55 -16.64
N SER A 196 -0.58 -33.94 -15.58
CA SER A 196 0.42 -35.00 -15.62
C SER A 196 -0.21 -36.38 -15.89
N HIS A 197 -1.28 -36.71 -15.18
CA HIS A 197 -2.04 -37.97 -15.39
C HIS A 197 -2.58 -38.07 -16.82
N SER A 198 -3.12 -37.00 -17.35
CA SER A 198 -3.65 -36.97 -18.73
C SER A 198 -2.56 -37.20 -19.79
N ARG A 199 -1.33 -36.72 -19.55
CA ARG A 199 -0.16 -36.95 -20.42
C ARG A 199 0.30 -38.40 -20.37
N HIS A 200 0.36 -39.02 -19.18
CA HIS A 200 0.76 -40.44 -19.01
C HIS A 200 -0.22 -41.40 -19.67
N MET A 201 -1.54 -41.18 -19.53
CA MET A 201 -2.57 -41.99 -20.19
C MET A 201 -2.47 -41.89 -21.72
N ALA A 202 -2.30 -40.67 -22.26
CA ALA A 202 -2.17 -40.48 -23.70
C ALA A 202 -0.95 -41.20 -24.28
N ARG A 203 0.19 -41.21 -23.58
CA ARG A 203 1.39 -41.97 -23.97
C ARG A 203 1.18 -43.48 -23.96
N ARG A 204 0.49 -44.00 -22.92
CA ARG A 204 0.14 -45.45 -22.82
C ARG A 204 -0.76 -45.90 -23.97
N ILE A 205 -1.81 -45.12 -24.29
CA ILE A 205 -2.73 -45.43 -25.40
C ILE A 205 -2.00 -45.39 -26.73
N LYS A 206 -1.12 -44.41 -26.97
CA LYS A 206 -0.31 -44.34 -28.19
C LYS A 206 0.63 -45.54 -28.33
N ALA A 207 1.28 -45.97 -27.24
CA ALA A 207 2.15 -47.15 -27.24
C ALA A 207 1.37 -48.44 -27.51
N LEU A 208 0.17 -48.62 -26.95
CA LEU A 208 -0.70 -49.75 -27.21
C LEU A 208 -1.22 -49.81 -28.65
N ARG A 209 -1.55 -48.68 -29.25
CA ARG A 209 -1.96 -48.59 -30.68
C ARG A 209 -0.79 -48.96 -31.60
N ALA A 210 0.45 -48.50 -31.31
CA ALA A 210 1.62 -48.80 -32.08
C ALA A 210 2.02 -50.31 -32.00
N ARG A 211 1.77 -50.95 -30.86
CA ARG A 211 1.95 -52.42 -30.71
C ARG A 211 0.92 -53.24 -31.54
N ARG A 212 -0.36 -52.79 -31.55
CA ARG A 212 -1.42 -53.47 -32.33
C ARG A 212 -1.19 -53.38 -33.84
N SER A 213 -0.65 -52.26 -34.35
CA SER A 213 -0.34 -52.14 -35.78
C SER A 213 0.79 -53.02 -36.23
N ARG A 214 1.80 -53.27 -35.35
CA ARG A 214 2.92 -54.19 -35.66
C ARG A 214 2.54 -55.66 -35.64
N VAL A 215 1.47 -56.08 -34.98
CA VAL A 215 0.98 -57.47 -34.92
C VAL A 215 0.06 -57.79 -36.11
N LYS A 216 -0.44 -56.76 -36.84
CA LYS A 216 -1.30 -56.95 -38.04
C LYS A 216 -0.54 -56.84 -39.36
N ALA A 217 0.73 -56.52 -39.36
CA ALA A 217 1.65 -56.56 -40.49
C ALA A 217 2.52 -57.83 -40.43
#